data_970722732b69dee3754e781062fa0b29
#
_entry.id   970722732b69dee3754e781062fa0b29
#
_cell.length_a   1.000
_cell.length_b   1.000
_cell.length_c   1.000
_cell.angle_alpha   90.00
_cell.angle_beta   90.00
_cell.angle_gamma   90.00
#
_symmetry.space_group_name_H-M   'P 1'
#
loop_
_entity.id
_entity.type
_entity.pdbx_description
1 polymer ?
#
loop_
_entity_poly.entity_id
_entity_poly.type
_entity_poly.pdbx_seq_one_letter_code
_entity_poly.pdbx_strand_id
1 'polypeptide(L)'
;MSPLLQLKKVNKTFPIHRNIFQLFSSSNSIRKVIDNVSFDLGQGEVLVIAGESGSGKTTLAKLIMGSLIPDDGTISFEGNDVHSLKKKKAFYSMIQMIHQDPYSSLNPHMKIKDIVMEPLKIHENELSRNEKAEKVRLALRRTRLEPVEEILEKYPTMLSGGQRQRVSIARAIVKIPKLIIADEPVSMLDISVRAEILSLLNELRKTLNISIIYITHDLATSRFIGDKIGIMFAGSIVEYGEIDEVLHNPLHPYTWMLLDAVTFSTKESKFYKSFGGINLSELPLKGCKFYNRCKLSFTDCTSDIEQFDISKRHAVSCFYYRNLNLNNTIN
;
A
#
# COMPACT_ATOMS: atom_id res chain seq x y z
N MET A 1 13.69 -1.79 19.05
CA MET A 1 13.20 -3.08 18.52
C MET A 1 13.50 -3.13 17.05
N SER A 2 13.88 -4.28 16.49
CA SER A 2 14.06 -4.44 15.05
C SER A 2 12.71 -4.31 14.33
N PRO A 3 12.65 -3.67 13.16
CA PRO A 3 11.41 -3.57 12.38
C PRO A 3 10.93 -4.96 11.93
N LEU A 4 9.60 -5.12 11.78
CA LEU A 4 9.01 -6.31 11.19
C LEU A 4 9.32 -6.40 9.70
N LEU A 5 9.18 -5.27 9.00
CA LEU A 5 9.51 -5.13 7.58
C LEU A 5 10.42 -3.93 7.41
N GLN A 6 11.47 -4.07 6.62
CA GLN A 6 12.38 -2.98 6.26
C GLN A 6 12.67 -3.01 4.77
N LEU A 7 12.52 -1.85 4.12
CA LEU A 7 12.94 -1.60 2.75
C LEU A 7 14.12 -0.63 2.76
N LYS A 8 15.16 -0.91 1.98
CA LYS A 8 16.34 -0.04 1.83
C LYS A 8 16.66 0.17 0.35
N LYS A 9 16.50 1.41 -0.12
CA LYS A 9 16.84 1.88 -1.48
C LYS A 9 16.31 0.95 -2.58
N VAL A 10 15.07 0.47 -2.42
CA VAL A 10 14.44 -0.49 -3.34
C VAL A 10 14.15 0.16 -4.68
N ASN A 11 14.58 -0.51 -5.76
CA ASN A 11 14.40 -0.07 -7.13
C ASN A 11 13.74 -1.18 -7.97
N LYS A 12 12.85 -0.78 -8.90
CA LYS A 12 12.26 -1.69 -9.89
C LYS A 12 11.98 -0.99 -11.20
N THR A 13 12.46 -1.60 -12.27
CA THR A 13 12.28 -1.15 -13.65
C THR A 13 11.49 -2.16 -14.46
N PHE A 14 10.80 -1.69 -15.47
CA PHE A 14 10.16 -2.53 -16.49
C PHE A 14 10.49 -2.04 -17.88
N PRO A 15 10.66 -2.93 -18.85
CA PRO A 15 10.80 -2.54 -20.26
C PRO A 15 9.48 -1.91 -20.75
N ILE A 16 9.57 -0.83 -21.48
CA ILE A 16 8.41 -0.25 -22.17
C ILE A 16 8.25 -1.02 -23.48
N HIS A 17 7.19 -1.85 -23.58
CA HIS A 17 6.84 -2.47 -24.86
C HIS A 17 6.33 -1.39 -25.81
N ARG A 18 7.06 -1.15 -26.89
CA ARG A 18 6.64 -0.27 -27.99
C ARG A 18 5.73 -1.03 -28.93
N ASN A 19 4.73 -0.34 -29.48
CA ASN A 19 3.91 -0.84 -30.58
C ASN A 19 4.79 -1.22 -31.79
N ILE A 20 4.36 -2.22 -32.55
CA ILE A 20 5.07 -2.82 -33.71
C ILE A 20 5.65 -1.80 -34.68
N PHE A 21 5.08 -0.61 -34.80
CA PHE A 21 5.57 0.50 -35.64
C PHE A 21 6.84 1.22 -35.14
N GLN A 22 7.30 0.94 -33.90
CA GLN A 22 8.49 1.58 -33.30
C GLN A 22 9.70 0.64 -33.20
N LEU A 23 9.66 -0.51 -33.86
CA LEU A 23 10.73 -1.52 -33.86
C LEU A 23 12.05 -1.06 -34.48
N PHE A 24 12.04 0.08 -35.16
CA PHE A 24 13.23 0.63 -35.88
C PHE A 24 14.02 1.67 -35.08
N SER A 25 13.63 2.00 -33.84
CA SER A 25 14.42 2.92 -33.00
C SER A 25 15.12 2.16 -31.89
N SER A 26 16.44 2.17 -31.90
CA SER A 26 17.37 1.39 -31.06
C SER A 26 17.47 1.82 -29.58
N SER A 27 16.52 2.54 -29.00
CA SER A 27 16.55 2.86 -27.58
C SER A 27 15.57 1.99 -26.81
N ASN A 28 16.09 0.99 -26.09
CA ASN A 28 15.36 0.27 -25.04
C ASN A 28 14.95 1.28 -23.95
N SER A 29 13.76 1.86 -24.05
CA SER A 29 13.26 2.72 -22.99
C SER A 29 12.84 1.86 -21.78
N ILE A 30 13.61 1.96 -20.71
CA ILE A 30 13.36 1.33 -19.43
C ILE A 30 12.57 2.33 -18.57
N ARG A 31 11.51 1.86 -17.93
CA ARG A 31 10.70 2.65 -17.00
C ARG A 31 11.00 2.25 -15.58
N LYS A 32 11.45 3.19 -14.76
CA LYS A 32 11.62 3.02 -13.33
C LYS A 32 10.25 3.19 -12.66
N VAL A 33 9.69 2.09 -12.14
CA VAL A 33 8.35 2.05 -11.52
C VAL A 33 8.46 2.17 -10.01
N ILE A 34 9.56 1.69 -9.40
CA ILE A 34 9.94 1.93 -8.02
C ILE A 34 11.34 2.54 -8.03
N ASP A 35 11.51 3.63 -7.31
CA ASP A 35 12.70 4.45 -7.33
C ASP A 35 13.13 4.85 -5.93
N ASN A 36 14.19 4.21 -5.45
CA ASN A 36 14.87 4.50 -4.19
C ASN A 36 13.93 4.51 -2.96
N VAL A 37 12.97 3.54 -2.91
CA VAL A 37 12.00 3.47 -1.81
C VAL A 37 12.64 2.86 -0.57
N SER A 38 12.54 3.58 0.54
CA SER A 38 13.04 3.16 1.86
C SER A 38 12.01 3.48 2.93
N PHE A 39 11.71 2.52 3.80
CA PHE A 39 10.92 2.70 5.03
C PHE A 39 11.01 1.48 5.93
N ASP A 40 10.60 1.66 7.18
CA ASP A 40 10.48 0.61 8.18
C ASP A 40 9.04 0.51 8.70
N LEU A 41 8.59 -0.72 8.97
CA LEU A 41 7.30 -1.01 9.61
C LEU A 41 7.53 -1.84 10.87
N GLY A 42 7.03 -1.36 12.00
CA GLY A 42 7.06 -2.08 13.28
C GLY A 42 5.97 -3.15 13.39
N GLN A 43 6.09 -4.01 14.43
CA GLN A 43 5.05 -4.98 14.75
C GLN A 43 3.78 -4.26 15.27
N GLY A 44 2.62 -4.64 14.74
CA GLY A 44 1.33 -4.06 15.09
C GLY A 44 1.13 -2.62 14.59
N GLU A 45 2.02 -2.09 13.76
CA GLU A 45 1.95 -0.76 13.16
C GLU A 45 1.20 -0.77 11.82
N VAL A 46 0.53 0.34 11.49
CA VAL A 46 -0.09 0.55 10.17
C VAL A 46 0.67 1.65 9.42
N LEU A 47 1.24 1.27 8.28
CA LEU A 47 1.80 2.20 7.31
C LEU A 47 0.83 2.38 6.14
N VAL A 48 0.37 3.60 5.96
CA VAL A 48 -0.39 3.98 4.76
C VAL A 48 0.58 4.31 3.63
N ILE A 49 0.33 3.78 2.43
CA ILE A 49 0.98 4.19 1.19
C ILE A 49 -0.07 4.85 0.30
N ALA A 50 -0.02 6.18 0.20
CA ALA A 50 -1.00 6.96 -0.54
C ALA A 50 -0.42 7.60 -1.79
N GLY A 51 -1.26 7.83 -2.82
CA GLY A 51 -0.85 8.50 -4.06
C GLY A 51 -1.79 8.19 -5.23
N GLU A 52 -1.62 8.92 -6.34
CA GLU A 52 -2.43 8.74 -7.54
C GLU A 52 -2.31 7.32 -8.14
N SER A 53 -3.29 6.94 -8.97
CA SER A 53 -3.20 5.70 -9.77
C SER A 53 -1.94 5.72 -10.65
N GLY A 54 -1.26 4.59 -10.76
CA GLY A 54 0.00 4.49 -11.51
C GLY A 54 1.25 5.01 -10.77
N SER A 55 1.16 5.44 -9.51
CA SER A 55 2.33 5.87 -8.73
C SER A 55 3.28 4.73 -8.31
N GLY A 56 2.89 3.45 -8.50
CA GLY A 56 3.73 2.28 -8.21
C GLY A 56 3.31 1.47 -6.98
N LYS A 57 2.24 1.83 -6.25
CA LYS A 57 1.79 1.20 -4.99
C LYS A 57 1.59 -0.31 -5.09
N THR A 58 0.84 -0.78 -6.09
CA THR A 58 0.62 -2.22 -6.30
C THR A 58 1.92 -2.96 -6.69
N THR A 59 2.85 -2.29 -7.38
CA THR A 59 4.18 -2.86 -7.67
C THR A 59 4.99 -3.01 -6.38
N LEU A 60 4.94 -2.00 -5.49
CA LEU A 60 5.57 -2.06 -4.17
C LEU A 60 5.00 -3.21 -3.33
N ALA A 61 3.66 -3.39 -3.32
CA ALA A 61 3.01 -4.54 -2.68
C ALA A 61 3.54 -5.89 -3.21
N LYS A 62 3.67 -6.04 -4.53
CA LYS A 62 4.20 -7.26 -5.16
C LYS A 62 5.67 -7.53 -4.82
N LEU A 63 6.47 -6.49 -4.66
CA LEU A 63 7.86 -6.61 -4.20
C LEU A 63 7.94 -7.09 -2.75
N ILE A 64 7.13 -6.52 -1.86
CA ILE A 64 7.05 -6.93 -0.44
C ILE A 64 6.53 -8.35 -0.30
N MET A 65 5.55 -8.76 -1.12
CA MET A 65 5.06 -10.15 -1.20
C MET A 65 6.10 -11.13 -1.77
N GLY A 66 7.23 -10.66 -2.30
CA GLY A 66 8.20 -11.50 -2.98
C GLY A 66 7.74 -12.02 -4.35
N SER A 67 6.60 -11.56 -4.87
CA SER A 67 6.09 -11.93 -6.20
C SER A 67 6.91 -11.29 -7.32
N LEU A 68 7.55 -10.15 -7.03
CA LEU A 68 8.53 -9.48 -7.89
C LEU A 68 9.87 -9.42 -7.18
N ILE A 69 10.94 -9.40 -7.97
CA ILE A 69 12.31 -9.22 -7.48
C ILE A 69 12.71 -7.76 -7.71
N PRO A 70 13.23 -7.02 -6.72
CA PRO A 70 13.79 -5.70 -6.95
C PRO A 70 15.03 -5.81 -7.85
N ASP A 71 15.32 -4.78 -8.61
CA ASP A 71 16.52 -4.72 -9.44
C ASP A 71 17.73 -4.25 -8.61
N ASP A 72 17.46 -3.47 -7.54
CA ASP A 72 18.45 -3.01 -6.57
C ASP A 72 17.77 -2.72 -5.23
N GLY A 73 18.58 -2.63 -4.15
CA GLY A 73 18.10 -2.46 -2.80
C GLY A 73 17.72 -3.77 -2.12
N THR A 74 17.23 -3.69 -0.88
CA THR A 74 16.90 -4.88 -0.08
C THR A 74 15.53 -4.74 0.57
N ILE A 75 14.83 -5.88 0.67
CA ILE A 75 13.57 -6.02 1.42
C ILE A 75 13.77 -7.13 2.44
N SER A 76 13.71 -6.79 3.72
CA SER A 76 13.84 -7.77 4.80
C SER A 76 12.56 -7.85 5.64
N PHE A 77 12.17 -9.07 5.98
CA PHE A 77 11.06 -9.40 6.86
C PHE A 77 11.59 -10.17 8.07
N GLU A 78 11.37 -9.67 9.29
CA GLU A 78 11.97 -10.18 10.53
C GLU A 78 13.51 -10.35 10.41
N GLY A 79 14.18 -9.37 9.79
CA GLY A 79 15.62 -9.38 9.60
C GLY A 79 16.14 -10.31 8.50
N ASN A 80 15.26 -11.09 7.85
CA ASN A 80 15.65 -12.00 6.78
C ASN A 80 15.26 -11.44 5.41
N ASP A 81 16.11 -11.61 4.41
CA ASP A 81 15.81 -11.20 3.04
C ASP A 81 14.58 -11.94 2.49
N VAL A 82 13.60 -11.18 2.00
CA VAL A 82 12.35 -11.70 1.44
C VAL A 82 12.60 -12.68 0.29
N HIS A 83 13.64 -12.46 -0.53
CA HIS A 83 13.94 -13.33 -1.66
C HIS A 83 14.47 -14.69 -1.22
N SER A 84 15.19 -14.75 -0.10
CA SER A 84 15.61 -16.02 0.50
C SER A 84 14.42 -16.74 1.16
N LEU A 85 13.48 -15.99 1.72
CA LEU A 85 12.29 -16.51 2.41
C LEU A 85 11.20 -17.02 1.45
N LYS A 86 11.06 -16.43 0.24
CA LYS A 86 10.00 -16.79 -0.72
C LYS A 86 9.97 -18.26 -1.12
N LYS A 87 11.10 -18.96 -0.99
CA LYS A 87 11.18 -20.42 -1.22
C LYS A 87 10.54 -21.23 -0.10
N LYS A 88 10.22 -20.62 1.04
CA LYS A 88 9.65 -21.30 2.20
C LYS A 88 8.13 -21.03 2.25
N LYS A 89 7.32 -22.08 2.26
CA LYS A 89 5.86 -21.99 2.41
C LYS A 89 5.44 -21.15 3.64
N ALA A 90 6.24 -21.19 4.71
CA ALA A 90 6.02 -20.43 5.93
C ALA A 90 5.98 -18.91 5.71
N PHE A 91 6.77 -18.37 4.77
CA PHE A 91 6.77 -16.94 4.46
C PHE A 91 5.38 -16.46 4.02
N TYR A 92 4.76 -17.16 3.06
CA TYR A 92 3.43 -16.80 2.56
C TYR A 92 2.30 -17.00 3.59
N SER A 93 2.56 -17.76 4.66
CA SER A 93 1.61 -17.84 5.77
C SER A 93 1.69 -16.65 6.73
N MET A 94 2.84 -15.97 6.78
CA MET A 94 3.07 -14.81 7.63
C MET A 94 2.67 -13.48 6.98
N ILE A 95 2.63 -13.43 5.64
CA ILE A 95 2.24 -12.23 4.87
C ILE A 95 1.03 -12.59 4.01
N GLN A 96 -0.05 -11.85 4.16
CA GLN A 96 -1.28 -12.04 3.38
C GLN A 96 -1.66 -10.75 2.66
N MET A 97 -2.41 -10.88 1.56
CA MET A 97 -2.89 -9.75 0.77
C MET A 97 -4.41 -9.71 0.72
N ILE A 98 -4.97 -8.53 0.93
CA ILE A 98 -6.37 -8.21 0.65
C ILE A 98 -6.37 -7.38 -0.63
N HIS A 99 -7.03 -7.88 -1.67
CA HIS A 99 -7.07 -7.26 -2.98
C HIS A 99 -8.17 -6.19 -3.08
N GLN A 100 -8.00 -5.27 -4.02
CA GLN A 100 -8.90 -4.18 -4.32
C GLN A 100 -10.29 -4.67 -4.73
N ASP A 101 -10.36 -5.69 -5.57
CA ASP A 101 -11.62 -6.24 -6.08
C ASP A 101 -11.95 -7.57 -5.38
N PRO A 102 -12.96 -7.58 -4.49
CA PRO A 102 -13.39 -8.80 -3.84
C PRO A 102 -14.12 -9.77 -4.80
N TYR A 103 -14.60 -9.28 -5.97
CA TYR A 103 -15.26 -10.13 -6.96
C TYR A 103 -14.26 -11.02 -7.69
N SER A 104 -13.11 -10.47 -8.09
CA SER A 104 -12.06 -11.22 -8.78
C SER A 104 -11.19 -12.05 -7.83
N SER A 105 -11.15 -11.70 -6.54
CA SER A 105 -10.31 -12.37 -5.54
C SER A 105 -10.92 -13.65 -4.96
N LEU A 106 -12.23 -13.86 -5.08
CA LEU A 106 -12.95 -15.01 -4.57
C LEU A 106 -13.46 -15.87 -5.74
N ASN A 107 -13.15 -17.17 -5.74
CA ASN A 107 -13.69 -18.08 -6.76
C ASN A 107 -15.21 -18.21 -6.64
N PRO A 108 -16.01 -17.76 -7.65
CA PRO A 108 -17.47 -17.75 -7.56
C PRO A 108 -18.11 -19.15 -7.50
N HIS A 109 -17.37 -20.20 -7.87
CA HIS A 109 -17.83 -21.59 -7.88
C HIS A 109 -17.48 -22.35 -6.60
N MET A 110 -16.80 -21.73 -5.65
CA MET A 110 -16.47 -22.33 -4.36
C MET A 110 -17.37 -21.79 -3.26
N LYS A 111 -17.74 -22.64 -2.31
CA LYS A 111 -18.46 -22.21 -1.09
C LYS A 111 -17.53 -21.40 -0.18
N ILE A 112 -18.11 -20.52 0.61
CA ILE A 112 -17.34 -19.64 1.52
C ILE A 112 -16.46 -20.43 2.47
N LYS A 113 -16.96 -21.55 3.02
CA LYS A 113 -16.16 -22.45 3.86
C LYS A 113 -14.87 -22.94 3.19
N ASP A 114 -14.94 -23.28 1.89
CA ASP A 114 -13.79 -23.80 1.15
C ASP A 114 -12.79 -22.69 0.81
N ILE A 115 -13.28 -21.50 0.47
CA ILE A 115 -12.46 -20.32 0.19
C ILE A 115 -11.64 -19.93 1.44
N VAL A 116 -12.28 -19.83 2.60
CA VAL A 116 -11.60 -19.43 3.85
C VAL A 116 -10.70 -20.57 4.36
N MET A 117 -11.03 -21.83 4.08
CA MET A 117 -10.23 -22.99 4.47
C MET A 117 -8.97 -23.17 3.60
N GLU A 118 -8.92 -22.60 2.40
CA GLU A 118 -7.83 -22.82 1.44
C GLU A 118 -6.43 -22.55 2.01
N PRO A 119 -6.15 -21.44 2.71
CA PRO A 119 -4.85 -21.20 3.32
C PRO A 119 -4.47 -22.27 4.36
N LEU A 120 -5.44 -22.80 5.09
CA LEU A 120 -5.20 -23.88 6.07
C LEU A 120 -4.88 -25.23 5.38
N LYS A 121 -5.51 -25.52 4.23
CA LYS A 121 -5.19 -26.72 3.43
C LYS A 121 -3.77 -26.68 2.87
N ILE A 122 -3.28 -25.48 2.53
CA ILE A 122 -1.95 -25.29 1.93
C ILE A 122 -0.84 -25.32 3.00
N HIS A 123 -1.08 -24.70 4.16
CA HIS A 123 0.00 -24.40 5.11
C HIS A 123 -0.07 -25.15 6.45
N GLU A 124 -1.20 -25.76 6.80
CA GLU A 124 -1.43 -26.46 8.08
C GLU A 124 -1.97 -27.88 7.82
N ASN A 125 -1.14 -28.70 7.15
CA ASN A 125 -1.55 -30.06 6.74
C ASN A 125 -1.78 -30.99 7.94
N GLU A 126 -1.10 -30.75 9.07
CA GLU A 126 -1.19 -31.50 10.31
C GLU A 126 -2.51 -31.35 11.05
N LEU A 127 -3.24 -30.26 10.80
CA LEU A 127 -4.55 -30.05 11.44
C LEU A 127 -5.61 -31.00 10.86
N SER A 128 -6.42 -31.57 11.74
CA SER A 128 -7.62 -32.33 11.37
C SER A 128 -8.65 -31.45 10.64
N ARG A 129 -9.57 -32.11 9.93
CA ARG A 129 -10.66 -31.42 9.24
C ARG A 129 -11.53 -30.58 10.21
N ASN A 130 -11.77 -31.09 11.41
CA ASN A 130 -12.58 -30.40 12.42
C ASN A 130 -11.86 -29.15 12.96
N GLU A 131 -10.57 -29.24 13.26
CA GLU A 131 -9.78 -28.08 13.71
C GLU A 131 -9.74 -26.98 12.64
N LYS A 132 -9.56 -27.34 11.35
CA LYS A 132 -9.64 -26.38 10.24
C LYS A 132 -11.01 -25.75 10.16
N ALA A 133 -12.09 -26.52 10.33
CA ALA A 133 -13.46 -25.99 10.31
C ALA A 133 -13.70 -24.99 11.46
N GLU A 134 -13.20 -25.26 12.65
CA GLU A 134 -13.31 -24.32 13.77
C GLU A 134 -12.52 -23.01 13.54
N LYS A 135 -11.30 -23.09 12.98
CA LYS A 135 -10.55 -21.90 12.59
C LYS A 135 -11.31 -21.05 11.55
N VAL A 136 -11.97 -21.69 10.60
CA VAL A 136 -12.81 -21.01 9.58
C VAL A 136 -13.98 -20.30 10.26
N ARG A 137 -14.73 -20.99 11.17
CA ARG A 137 -15.82 -20.38 11.92
C ARG A 137 -15.35 -19.17 12.72
N LEU A 138 -14.23 -19.31 13.41
CA LEU A 138 -13.64 -18.22 14.18
C LEU A 138 -13.25 -17.02 13.30
N ALA A 139 -12.66 -17.25 12.13
CA ALA A 139 -12.32 -16.20 11.19
C ALA A 139 -13.56 -15.45 10.68
N LEU A 140 -14.66 -16.17 10.37
CA LEU A 140 -15.92 -15.56 9.95
C LEU A 140 -16.56 -14.73 11.08
N ARG A 141 -16.58 -15.22 12.32
CA ARG A 141 -17.05 -14.45 13.50
C ARG A 141 -16.23 -13.17 13.68
N ARG A 142 -14.90 -13.27 13.62
CA ARG A 142 -14.00 -12.11 13.74
C ARG A 142 -14.25 -11.05 12.66
N THR A 143 -14.72 -11.46 11.49
CA THR A 143 -15.09 -10.54 10.41
C THR A 143 -16.57 -10.15 10.42
N ARG A 144 -17.28 -10.47 11.52
CA ARG A 144 -18.70 -10.09 11.70
C ARG A 144 -19.60 -10.64 10.59
N LEU A 145 -19.31 -11.86 10.13
CA LEU A 145 -20.14 -12.59 9.15
C LEU A 145 -21.03 -13.58 9.90
N GLU A 146 -22.24 -13.17 10.23
CA GLU A 146 -23.20 -13.95 10.98
C GLU A 146 -24.57 -13.99 10.25
N PRO A 147 -25.35 -15.07 10.41
CA PRO A 147 -25.07 -16.32 11.13
C PRO A 147 -24.01 -17.16 10.39
N VAL A 148 -22.97 -17.62 11.10
CA VAL A 148 -21.81 -18.28 10.48
C VAL A 148 -22.21 -19.51 9.67
N GLU A 149 -23.08 -20.37 10.20
CA GLU A 149 -23.46 -21.64 9.57
C GLU A 149 -24.16 -21.41 8.21
N GLU A 150 -24.97 -20.36 8.07
CA GLU A 150 -25.57 -19.98 6.80
C GLU A 150 -24.52 -19.44 5.81
N ILE A 151 -23.60 -18.61 6.28
CA ILE A 151 -22.54 -18.02 5.45
C ILE A 151 -21.61 -19.10 4.89
N LEU A 152 -21.26 -20.11 5.68
CA LEU A 152 -20.39 -21.21 5.26
C LEU A 152 -20.87 -21.92 3.99
N GLU A 153 -22.17 -22.08 3.84
CA GLU A 153 -22.77 -22.81 2.72
C GLU A 153 -23.08 -21.92 1.49
N LYS A 154 -22.99 -20.60 1.61
CA LYS A 154 -23.20 -19.65 0.50
C LYS A 154 -22.02 -19.65 -0.48
N TYR A 155 -22.30 -19.13 -1.67
CA TYR A 155 -21.33 -18.80 -2.69
C TYR A 155 -21.07 -17.29 -2.70
N PRO A 156 -19.91 -16.80 -3.17
CA PRO A 156 -19.61 -15.36 -3.25
C PRO A 156 -20.70 -14.55 -3.96
N THR A 157 -21.31 -15.12 -5.00
CA THR A 157 -22.37 -14.47 -5.78
C THR A 157 -23.64 -14.17 -4.97
N MET A 158 -23.86 -14.87 -3.85
CA MET A 158 -24.99 -14.69 -2.94
C MET A 158 -24.77 -13.61 -1.87
N LEU A 159 -23.59 -12.98 -1.85
CA LEU A 159 -23.18 -12.01 -0.83
C LEU A 159 -23.15 -10.59 -1.40
N SER A 160 -23.41 -9.60 -0.52
CA SER A 160 -23.18 -8.18 -0.85
C SER A 160 -21.67 -7.86 -1.01
N GLY A 161 -21.33 -6.72 -1.60
CA GLY A 161 -19.94 -6.28 -1.76
C GLY A 161 -19.19 -6.23 -0.43
N GLY A 162 -19.79 -5.66 0.61
CA GLY A 162 -19.20 -5.59 1.96
C GLY A 162 -19.03 -6.97 2.61
N GLN A 163 -20.00 -7.89 2.41
CA GLN A 163 -19.88 -9.28 2.89
C GLN A 163 -18.76 -10.03 2.16
N ARG A 164 -18.61 -9.87 0.85
CA ARG A 164 -17.48 -10.45 0.09
C ARG A 164 -16.15 -9.94 0.59
N GLN A 165 -16.04 -8.63 0.87
CA GLN A 165 -14.82 -8.05 1.42
C GLN A 165 -14.50 -8.65 2.80
N ARG A 166 -15.50 -8.84 3.67
CA ARG A 166 -15.34 -9.51 4.96
C ARG A 166 -14.88 -10.97 4.80
N VAL A 167 -15.34 -11.69 3.77
CA VAL A 167 -14.85 -13.05 3.43
C VAL A 167 -13.39 -12.99 2.99
N SER A 168 -12.99 -12.01 2.16
CA SER A 168 -11.61 -11.82 1.75
C SER A 168 -10.69 -11.55 2.96
N ILE A 169 -11.16 -10.72 3.91
CA ILE A 169 -10.46 -10.47 5.18
C ILE A 169 -10.40 -11.75 6.01
N ALA A 170 -11.51 -12.50 6.15
CA ALA A 170 -11.54 -13.77 6.90
C ALA A 170 -10.53 -14.77 6.35
N ARG A 171 -10.41 -14.90 5.02
CA ARG A 171 -9.41 -15.74 4.35
C ARG A 171 -7.99 -15.29 4.69
N ALA A 172 -7.74 -13.98 4.71
CA ALA A 172 -6.43 -13.44 5.02
C ALA A 172 -6.02 -13.70 6.49
N ILE A 173 -6.97 -13.60 7.44
CA ILE A 173 -6.68 -13.71 8.88
C ILE A 173 -6.83 -15.12 9.46
N VAL A 174 -7.32 -16.11 8.69
CA VAL A 174 -7.60 -17.48 9.21
C VAL A 174 -6.37 -18.15 9.83
N LYS A 175 -5.18 -17.76 9.41
CA LYS A 175 -3.87 -18.19 9.94
C LYS A 175 -3.22 -17.17 10.89
N ILE A 176 -3.83 -16.04 11.12
CA ILE A 176 -3.29 -14.93 11.92
C ILE A 176 -1.89 -14.54 11.39
N PRO A 177 -1.81 -13.86 10.22
CA PRO A 177 -0.53 -13.43 9.65
C PRO A 177 0.13 -12.34 10.51
N LYS A 178 1.42 -12.12 10.35
CA LYS A 178 2.14 -11.00 10.98
C LYS A 178 1.96 -9.69 10.22
N LEU A 179 1.76 -9.78 8.89
CA LEU A 179 1.59 -8.63 8.00
C LEU A 179 0.43 -8.86 7.04
N ILE A 180 -0.44 -7.88 6.92
CA ILE A 180 -1.45 -7.78 5.86
C ILE A 180 -1.10 -6.61 4.95
N ILE A 181 -1.07 -6.86 3.64
CA ILE A 181 -1.03 -5.81 2.62
C ILE A 181 -2.45 -5.65 2.09
N ALA A 182 -3.08 -4.52 2.39
CA ALA A 182 -4.43 -4.20 1.97
C ALA A 182 -4.37 -3.20 0.81
N ASP A 183 -4.52 -3.71 -0.42
CA ASP A 183 -4.45 -2.89 -1.65
C ASP A 183 -5.85 -2.38 -2.00
N GLU A 184 -6.10 -1.11 -1.70
CA GLU A 184 -7.38 -0.40 -1.90
C GLU A 184 -8.61 -1.17 -1.39
N PRO A 185 -8.61 -1.71 -0.16
CA PRO A 185 -9.59 -2.71 0.29
C PRO A 185 -11.02 -2.19 0.42
N VAL A 186 -11.24 -0.88 0.28
CA VAL A 186 -12.56 -0.25 0.42
C VAL A 186 -12.99 0.57 -0.80
N SER A 187 -12.18 0.64 -1.85
CA SER A 187 -12.42 1.53 -3.00
C SER A 187 -13.73 1.23 -3.74
N MET A 188 -14.13 -0.04 -3.80
CA MET A 188 -15.36 -0.49 -4.50
C MET A 188 -16.59 -0.60 -3.59
N LEU A 189 -16.54 -0.05 -2.37
CA LEU A 189 -17.62 -0.16 -1.40
C LEU A 189 -18.30 1.19 -1.17
N ASP A 190 -19.56 1.16 -0.74
CA ASP A 190 -20.32 2.34 -0.33
C ASP A 190 -19.69 2.99 0.91
N ILE A 191 -19.90 4.30 1.09
CA ILE A 191 -19.26 5.12 2.13
C ILE A 191 -19.48 4.54 3.54
N SER A 192 -20.70 4.10 3.87
CA SER A 192 -21.01 3.50 5.17
C SER A 192 -20.24 2.20 5.41
N VAL A 193 -20.19 1.34 4.39
CA VAL A 193 -19.50 0.05 4.45
C VAL A 193 -17.98 0.25 4.52
N ARG A 194 -17.42 1.30 3.89
CA ARG A 194 -15.99 1.65 4.01
C ARG A 194 -15.59 1.85 5.47
N ALA A 195 -16.34 2.67 6.21
CA ALA A 195 -16.05 2.96 7.61
C ALA A 195 -16.10 1.69 8.48
N GLU A 196 -17.06 0.80 8.22
CA GLU A 196 -17.16 -0.49 8.93
C GLU A 196 -15.96 -1.40 8.66
N ILE A 197 -15.50 -1.51 7.40
CA ILE A 197 -14.34 -2.34 7.04
C ILE A 197 -13.06 -1.77 7.63
N LEU A 198 -12.87 -0.45 7.63
CA LEU A 198 -11.71 0.19 8.26
C LEU A 198 -11.69 -0.03 9.77
N SER A 199 -12.86 0.12 10.44
CA SER A 199 -13.01 -0.19 11.86
C SER A 199 -12.67 -1.66 12.16
N LEU A 200 -13.15 -2.58 11.33
CA LEU A 200 -12.85 -4.01 11.44
C LEU A 200 -11.35 -4.29 11.30
N LEU A 201 -10.69 -3.73 10.29
CA LEU A 201 -9.24 -3.91 10.10
C LEU A 201 -8.43 -3.38 11.30
N ASN A 202 -8.83 -2.22 11.85
CA ASN A 202 -8.17 -1.66 13.03
C ASN A 202 -8.39 -2.50 14.30
N GLU A 203 -9.61 -3.07 14.47
CA GLU A 203 -9.90 -4.01 15.56
C GLU A 203 -9.06 -5.29 15.43
N LEU A 204 -9.01 -5.90 14.25
CA LEU A 204 -8.21 -7.10 13.97
C LEU A 204 -6.72 -6.86 14.17
N ARG A 205 -6.20 -5.71 13.72
CA ARG A 205 -4.82 -5.29 13.99
C ARG A 205 -4.50 -5.33 15.47
N LYS A 206 -5.33 -4.69 16.31
CA LYS A 206 -5.12 -4.58 17.75
C LYS A 206 -5.28 -5.91 18.46
N THR A 207 -6.32 -6.67 18.14
CA THR A 207 -6.64 -7.94 18.84
C THR A 207 -5.73 -9.08 18.44
N LEU A 208 -5.23 -9.10 17.20
CA LEU A 208 -4.36 -10.16 16.69
C LEU A 208 -2.90 -9.75 16.56
N ASN A 209 -2.56 -8.50 16.93
CA ASN A 209 -1.22 -7.91 16.81
C ASN A 209 -0.64 -8.02 15.39
N ILE A 210 -1.48 -7.74 14.36
CA ILE A 210 -1.12 -7.79 12.95
C ILE A 210 -0.66 -6.41 12.50
N SER A 211 0.45 -6.32 11.75
CA SER A 211 0.87 -5.09 11.09
C SER A 211 0.16 -4.96 9.74
N ILE A 212 -0.09 -3.73 9.29
CA ILE A 212 -0.81 -3.50 8.03
C ILE A 212 -0.05 -2.50 7.16
N ILE A 213 0.14 -2.84 5.88
CA ILE A 213 0.41 -1.85 4.83
C ILE A 213 -0.92 -1.57 4.14
N TYR A 214 -1.44 -0.36 4.33
CA TYR A 214 -2.70 0.08 3.76
C TYR A 214 -2.45 0.95 2.53
N ILE A 215 -2.73 0.42 1.36
CA ILE A 215 -2.56 1.13 0.09
C ILE A 215 -3.87 1.80 -0.30
N THR A 216 -3.82 3.10 -0.61
CA THR A 216 -5.01 3.87 -0.99
C THR A 216 -4.65 5.06 -1.91
N HIS A 217 -5.64 5.56 -2.64
CA HIS A 217 -5.60 6.88 -3.26
C HIS A 217 -6.43 7.91 -2.48
N ASP A 218 -7.16 7.49 -1.44
CA ASP A 218 -8.03 8.31 -0.63
C ASP A 218 -7.38 8.64 0.72
N LEU A 219 -6.90 9.89 0.85
CA LEU A 219 -6.28 10.40 2.08
C LEU A 219 -7.28 10.55 3.23
N ALA A 220 -8.58 10.77 2.94
CA ALA A 220 -9.59 10.91 3.97
C ALA A 220 -9.74 9.62 4.79
N THR A 221 -9.69 8.46 4.13
CA THR A 221 -9.79 7.16 4.79
C THR A 221 -8.51 6.78 5.54
N SER A 222 -7.36 7.28 5.11
CA SER A 222 -6.05 6.91 5.67
C SER A 222 -5.91 7.28 7.15
N ARG A 223 -6.47 8.41 7.58
CA ARG A 223 -6.40 8.90 8.97
C ARG A 223 -7.12 7.99 9.97
N PHE A 224 -8.12 7.23 9.53
CA PHE A 224 -8.87 6.33 10.42
C PHE A 224 -8.11 5.07 10.82
N ILE A 225 -7.08 4.69 10.07
CA ILE A 225 -6.39 3.42 10.28
C ILE A 225 -4.88 3.58 10.49
N GLY A 226 -4.24 4.60 9.87
CA GLY A 226 -2.79 4.73 9.78
C GLY A 226 -2.13 5.27 11.06
N ASP A 227 -0.95 4.75 11.36
CA ASP A 227 -0.01 5.36 12.33
C ASP A 227 0.99 6.25 11.58
N LYS A 228 1.50 5.76 10.44
CA LYS A 228 2.40 6.47 9.53
C LYS A 228 1.86 6.50 8.12
N ILE A 229 2.35 7.44 7.34
CA ILE A 229 2.00 7.58 5.92
C ILE A 229 3.24 7.85 5.07
N GLY A 230 3.30 7.19 3.91
CA GLY A 230 4.21 7.51 2.81
C GLY A 230 3.41 7.97 1.60
N ILE A 231 3.67 9.20 1.15
CA ILE A 231 3.06 9.76 -0.06
C ILE A 231 3.91 9.34 -1.26
N MET A 232 3.32 8.58 -2.16
CA MET A 232 4.03 7.98 -3.29
C MET A 232 3.67 8.67 -4.61
N PHE A 233 4.66 9.21 -5.31
CA PHE A 233 4.53 9.81 -6.63
C PHE A 233 5.53 9.22 -7.60
N ALA A 234 5.04 8.73 -8.75
CA ALA A 234 5.87 8.21 -9.85
C ALA A 234 7.00 7.26 -9.41
N GLY A 235 6.73 6.37 -8.47
CA GLY A 235 7.64 5.35 -7.97
C GLY A 235 8.48 5.73 -6.75
N SER A 236 8.46 6.97 -6.31
CA SER A 236 9.23 7.44 -5.16
C SER A 236 8.31 7.85 -4.00
N ILE A 237 8.77 7.69 -2.75
CA ILE A 237 8.13 8.29 -1.59
C ILE A 237 8.65 9.73 -1.48
N VAL A 238 7.75 10.69 -1.73
CA VAL A 238 8.08 12.12 -1.73
C VAL A 238 7.94 12.75 -0.36
N GLU A 239 7.11 12.17 0.51
CA GLU A 239 6.90 12.60 1.88
C GLU A 239 6.56 11.40 2.76
N TYR A 240 7.09 11.35 3.98
CA TYR A 240 6.92 10.23 4.90
C TYR A 240 6.91 10.72 6.35
N GLY A 241 6.03 10.18 7.18
CA GLY A 241 6.01 10.54 8.59
C GLY A 241 4.84 9.98 9.37
N GLU A 242 4.67 10.45 10.61
CA GLU A 242 3.45 10.19 11.37
C GLU A 242 2.25 10.80 10.64
N ILE A 243 1.14 10.08 10.59
CA ILE A 243 0.03 10.44 9.73
C ILE A 243 -0.55 11.81 10.06
N ASP A 244 -0.68 12.13 11.35
CA ASP A 244 -1.21 13.43 11.76
C ASP A 244 -0.26 14.58 11.40
N GLU A 245 1.06 14.38 11.47
CA GLU A 245 2.04 15.41 11.06
C GLU A 245 1.95 15.67 9.56
N VAL A 246 1.98 14.62 8.74
CA VAL A 246 1.95 14.76 7.27
C VAL A 246 0.62 15.37 6.79
N LEU A 247 -0.52 14.98 7.38
CA LEU A 247 -1.83 15.47 6.95
C LEU A 247 -2.16 16.90 7.43
N HIS A 248 -1.63 17.32 8.59
CA HIS A 248 -1.86 18.69 9.09
C HIS A 248 -0.80 19.69 8.62
N ASN A 249 0.45 19.25 8.48
CA ASN A 249 1.59 20.07 8.09
C ASN A 249 2.28 19.49 6.85
N PRO A 250 1.59 19.32 5.71
CA PRO A 250 2.19 18.74 4.52
C PRO A 250 3.33 19.62 4.02
N LEU A 251 4.41 18.99 3.57
CA LEU A 251 5.62 19.67 3.11
C LEU A 251 5.76 19.63 1.60
N HIS A 252 5.56 18.45 0.99
CA HIS A 252 5.74 18.33 -0.45
C HIS A 252 4.55 18.93 -1.22
N PRO A 253 4.78 19.76 -2.26
CA PRO A 253 3.70 20.37 -3.06
C PRO A 253 2.70 19.35 -3.65
N TYR A 254 3.12 18.14 -3.92
CA TYR A 254 2.23 17.06 -4.36
C TYR A 254 1.26 16.64 -3.24
N THR A 255 1.72 16.59 -1.99
CA THR A 255 0.86 16.28 -0.83
C THR A 255 -0.20 17.35 -0.64
N TRP A 256 0.16 18.63 -0.81
CA TRP A 256 -0.81 19.72 -0.79
C TRP A 256 -1.89 19.52 -1.84
N MET A 257 -1.50 19.19 -3.08
CA MET A 257 -2.44 18.95 -4.16
C MET A 257 -3.40 17.79 -3.85
N LEU A 258 -2.90 16.71 -3.26
CA LEU A 258 -3.74 15.56 -2.88
C LEU A 258 -4.75 15.94 -1.77
N LEU A 259 -4.32 16.72 -0.80
CA LEU A 259 -5.20 17.17 0.30
C LEU A 259 -6.25 18.16 -0.19
N ASP A 260 -5.89 19.11 -1.05
CA ASP A 260 -6.83 20.04 -1.66
C ASP A 260 -7.93 19.31 -2.43
N ALA A 261 -7.61 18.21 -3.11
CA ALA A 261 -8.60 17.40 -3.81
C ALA A 261 -9.63 16.74 -2.89
N VAL A 262 -9.28 16.48 -1.64
CA VAL A 262 -10.17 15.89 -0.62
C VAL A 262 -11.02 16.95 0.08
N THR A 263 -10.48 18.17 0.24
CA THR A 263 -11.13 19.26 0.98
C THR A 263 -12.09 20.12 0.15
N PHE A 264 -12.56 19.66 -0.98
CA PHE A 264 -13.45 20.34 -1.96
C PHE A 264 -14.67 21.10 -1.38
N SER A 265 -14.66 21.49 -0.12
CA SER A 265 -15.79 22.13 0.59
C SER A 265 -15.69 23.64 0.77
N THR A 266 -14.56 24.31 0.49
CA THR A 266 -14.49 25.76 0.67
C THR A 266 -13.68 26.47 -0.40
N LYS A 267 -14.35 27.34 -1.15
CA LYS A 267 -13.92 28.47 -1.95
C LYS A 267 -12.39 28.74 -1.91
N GLU A 268 -11.77 28.69 -3.09
CA GLU A 268 -10.40 29.09 -3.38
C GLU A 268 -9.34 27.97 -3.36
N SER A 269 -9.49 26.96 -4.23
CA SER A 269 -8.32 26.18 -4.67
C SER A 269 -7.44 27.07 -5.57
N LYS A 270 -6.72 28.02 -4.94
CA LYS A 270 -5.82 28.96 -5.65
C LYS A 270 -4.58 28.31 -6.23
N PHE A 271 -4.27 27.07 -5.87
CA PHE A 271 -2.95 26.53 -6.10
C PHE A 271 -2.83 25.53 -7.25
N TYR A 272 -3.86 24.78 -7.63
CA TYR A 272 -3.67 23.71 -8.61
C TYR A 272 -4.81 23.60 -9.61
N LYS A 273 -4.51 23.74 -10.91
CA LYS A 273 -5.38 23.25 -11.98
C LYS A 273 -5.42 21.74 -11.87
N SER A 274 -6.61 21.15 -12.00
CA SER A 274 -6.79 19.70 -12.16
C SER A 274 -5.93 19.25 -13.34
N PHE A 275 -4.80 18.62 -13.02
CA PHE A 275 -4.02 17.93 -14.03
C PHE A 275 -4.56 16.50 -14.09
N GLY A 276 -4.83 16.01 -15.31
CA GLY A 276 -5.11 14.59 -15.54
C GLY A 276 -4.05 13.70 -14.92
N GLY A 277 -4.32 12.39 -14.79
CA GLY A 277 -3.43 11.43 -14.14
C GLY A 277 -1.97 11.54 -14.59
N ILE A 278 -1.08 10.82 -13.90
CA ILE A 278 0.37 10.85 -14.17
C ILE A 278 0.64 10.49 -15.63
N ASN A 279 1.00 11.48 -16.44
CA ASN A 279 1.52 11.22 -17.79
C ASN A 279 3.00 10.83 -17.67
N LEU A 280 3.25 9.56 -17.72
CA LEU A 280 4.56 8.96 -17.46
C LEU A 280 5.59 9.26 -18.53
N SER A 281 5.16 9.67 -19.74
CA SER A 281 6.05 10.10 -20.82
C SER A 281 6.60 11.52 -20.62
N GLU A 282 5.99 12.31 -19.74
CA GLU A 282 6.37 13.69 -19.43
C GLU A 282 7.19 13.82 -18.15
N LEU A 283 7.47 12.69 -17.45
CA LEU A 283 8.27 12.72 -16.23
C LEU A 283 9.72 13.03 -16.55
N PRO A 284 10.37 13.90 -15.76
CA PRO A 284 11.80 14.14 -15.91
C PRO A 284 12.59 12.84 -15.61
N LEU A 285 13.65 12.60 -16.37
CA LEU A 285 14.51 11.43 -16.20
C LEU A 285 15.38 11.53 -14.95
N LYS A 286 15.67 12.73 -14.48
CA LYS A 286 16.43 13.04 -13.26
C LYS A 286 15.71 14.11 -12.46
N GLY A 287 16.01 14.16 -11.17
CA GLY A 287 15.45 15.16 -10.28
C GLY A 287 14.04 14.85 -9.80
N CYS A 288 13.40 15.90 -9.31
CA CYS A 288 12.03 15.81 -8.77
C CYS A 288 11.03 15.45 -9.88
N LYS A 289 10.41 14.28 -9.78
CA LYS A 289 9.43 13.81 -10.77
C LYS A 289 8.18 14.68 -10.85
N PHE A 290 7.89 15.45 -9.80
CA PHE A 290 6.78 16.40 -9.77
C PHE A 290 7.14 17.76 -10.40
N TYR A 291 8.38 17.96 -10.86
CA TYR A 291 8.91 19.22 -11.39
C TYR A 291 7.97 19.94 -12.36
N ASN A 292 7.50 19.26 -13.40
CA ASN A 292 6.65 19.82 -14.45
C ASN A 292 5.24 20.26 -13.94
N ARG A 293 4.81 19.74 -12.79
CA ARG A 293 3.52 20.05 -12.15
C ARG A 293 3.65 21.02 -10.96
N CYS A 294 4.88 21.25 -10.51
CA CYS A 294 5.17 22.02 -9.31
C CYS A 294 5.29 23.50 -9.62
N LYS A 295 4.44 24.32 -8.97
CA LYS A 295 4.54 25.79 -9.08
C LYS A 295 5.73 26.40 -8.33
N LEU A 296 6.33 25.67 -7.41
CA LEU A 296 7.51 26.07 -6.65
C LEU A 296 8.82 25.50 -7.24
N SER A 297 8.75 24.93 -8.46
CA SER A 297 9.94 24.34 -9.08
C SER A 297 10.98 25.40 -9.46
N PHE A 298 12.25 25.08 -9.26
CA PHE A 298 13.42 25.87 -9.62
C PHE A 298 14.55 24.96 -10.11
N THR A 299 15.68 25.54 -10.50
CA THR A 299 16.75 24.81 -11.21
C THR A 299 17.27 23.60 -10.45
N ASP A 300 17.45 23.71 -9.10
CA ASP A 300 17.98 22.60 -8.31
C ASP A 300 17.07 21.37 -8.32
N CYS A 301 15.76 21.55 -8.55
CA CYS A 301 14.79 20.45 -8.64
C CYS A 301 15.06 19.51 -9.83
N THR A 302 15.95 19.86 -10.77
CA THR A 302 16.41 18.99 -11.86
C THR A 302 17.48 17.99 -11.43
N SER A 303 18.03 18.14 -10.22
CA SER A 303 19.00 17.22 -9.62
C SER A 303 18.30 16.19 -8.73
N ASP A 304 18.92 15.02 -8.55
CA ASP A 304 18.37 14.00 -7.67
C ASP A 304 18.43 14.46 -6.22
N ILE A 305 17.34 14.22 -5.49
CA ILE A 305 17.23 14.51 -4.06
C ILE A 305 16.89 13.25 -3.29
N GLU A 306 17.65 13.00 -2.23
CA GLU A 306 17.29 11.98 -1.25
C GLU A 306 16.29 12.57 -0.24
N GLN A 307 15.50 11.68 0.37
CA GLN A 307 14.64 12.03 1.48
C GLN A 307 15.47 12.46 2.68
N PHE A 308 15.09 13.53 3.35
CA PHE A 308 15.73 14.02 4.55
C PHE A 308 14.70 14.36 5.63
N ASP A 309 15.12 14.26 6.88
CA ASP A 309 14.27 14.50 8.03
C ASP A 309 14.14 16.00 8.29
N ILE A 310 12.90 16.49 8.38
CA ILE A 310 12.57 17.81 8.92
C ILE A 310 12.46 17.73 10.45
N SER A 311 11.89 16.60 10.94
CA SER A 311 11.82 16.25 12.34
C SER A 311 11.98 14.73 12.50
N LYS A 312 12.06 14.25 13.76
CA LYS A 312 12.07 12.80 14.04
C LYS A 312 10.85 12.04 13.52
N ARG A 313 9.80 12.77 13.12
CA ARG A 313 8.50 12.21 12.76
C ARG A 313 8.05 12.58 11.35
N HIS A 314 8.84 13.36 10.62
CA HIS A 314 8.46 13.90 9.33
C HIS A 314 9.69 14.08 8.43
N ALA A 315 9.67 13.44 7.27
CA ALA A 315 10.71 13.48 6.26
C ALA A 315 10.12 13.83 4.89
N VAL A 316 10.90 14.52 4.06
CA VAL A 316 10.47 14.98 2.72
C VAL A 316 11.60 14.92 1.71
N SER A 317 11.26 14.69 0.43
CA SER A 317 12.17 14.77 -0.71
C SER A 317 11.85 16.02 -1.53
N CYS A 318 12.16 17.22 -1.00
CA CYS A 318 11.84 18.49 -1.64
C CYS A 318 12.94 19.54 -1.43
N PHE A 319 13.54 20.04 -2.50
CA PHE A 319 14.62 21.04 -2.45
C PHE A 319 14.22 22.34 -1.78
N TYR A 320 12.94 22.75 -1.89
CA TYR A 320 12.44 23.95 -1.22
C TYR A 320 12.68 23.90 0.30
N TYR A 321 12.40 22.76 0.93
CA TYR A 321 12.59 22.59 2.38
C TYR A 321 14.04 22.29 2.75
N ARG A 322 14.81 21.65 1.87
CA ARG A 322 16.24 21.45 2.08
C ARG A 322 16.95 22.79 2.25
N ASN A 323 16.67 23.76 1.39
CA ASN A 323 17.31 25.07 1.44
C ASN A 323 16.86 25.90 2.66
N LEU A 324 15.61 25.75 3.14
CA LEU A 324 15.15 26.40 4.37
C LEU A 324 15.87 25.84 5.61
N ASN A 325 16.10 24.53 5.70
CA ASN A 325 16.81 23.93 6.82
C ASN A 325 18.30 24.33 6.87
N LEU A 326 18.96 24.47 5.73
CA LEU A 326 20.35 24.94 5.67
C LEU A 326 20.47 26.38 6.19
N ASN A 327 19.46 27.22 5.97
CA ASN A 327 19.46 28.62 6.46
C ASN A 327 19.15 28.71 7.97
N ASN A 328 18.42 27.76 8.57
CA ASN A 328 18.12 27.73 9.99
C ASN A 328 19.21 27.09 10.86
N THR A 329 20.19 26.42 10.28
CA THR A 329 21.37 25.85 10.97
C THR A 329 22.54 26.82 11.04
N ILE A 330 22.44 28.02 10.46
CA ILE A 330 23.49 29.05 10.41
C ILE A 330 23.18 30.25 11.35
N ASN A 331 22.08 30.22 12.12
CA ASN A 331 21.75 31.24 13.12
C ASN A 331 21.82 30.68 14.55
#